data_da4dade8efa59388399e48557982fab6
#
_entry.id   da4dade8efa59388399e48557982fab6
#
_cell.length_a   1.000
_cell.length_b   1.000
_cell.length_c   1.000
_cell.angle_alpha   90.00
_cell.angle_beta   90.00
_cell.angle_gamma   90.00
#
_symmetry.space_group_name_H-M   'P 1'
#
loop_
_entity.id
_entity.type
_entity.pdbx_description
1 polymer ?
#
loop_
_entity_poly.entity_id
_entity_poly.type
_entity_poly.pdbx_seq_one_letter_code
_entity_poly.pdbx_strand_id
1 'polypeptide(L)'
;KKGLLPVPTSASTPTAAVIGAGFAGLATAALLAREGYEVTVFERLNAVGGRAGEETFDGFRFDMGPSWYLMPDAFDHFFALFGYRTEELLDLVPLDPAYRLFPECQAPLDVPADPARAATLFESIEPGAGAKLTEYLDSAERTYDLALRHFLYTTFSSPAAFLAPEVRAGYADLAKFLTTPLDRFVARRFSDVRLRQMLTYPAVFLSSHPSKTPSLYHLMSHTDLTQGVRYPLGGFAAVVDAIYRIAREQGVRFRLGTEVTAITHSGGRATGVRLSLIHI
;
A
#
# COMPACT_ATOMS: atom_id res chain seq x y z
N LYS A 1 37.59 -38.80 27.15
CA LYS A 1 37.81 -37.32 27.06
C LYS A 1 37.02 -36.85 25.85
N LYS A 2 35.82 -36.24 26.04
CA LYS A 2 35.07 -35.56 25.00
C LYS A 2 35.69 -34.18 24.80
N GLY A 3 36.27 -33.93 23.61
CA GLY A 3 36.76 -32.61 23.24
C GLY A 3 35.60 -31.63 23.17
N LEU A 4 35.71 -30.52 23.90
CA LEU A 4 34.85 -29.35 23.74
C LEU A 4 35.04 -28.83 22.31
N LEU A 5 33.94 -28.74 21.57
CA LEU A 5 33.91 -27.99 20.31
C LEU A 5 34.19 -26.51 20.63
N PRO A 6 34.98 -25.81 19.82
CA PRO A 6 35.27 -24.42 20.05
C PRO A 6 33.96 -23.62 19.99
N VAL A 7 33.70 -22.77 20.99
CA VAL A 7 32.63 -21.78 21.01
C VAL A 7 32.85 -20.89 19.79
N PRO A 8 31.82 -20.65 18.94
CA PRO A 8 31.98 -19.74 17.83
C PRO A 8 32.35 -18.36 18.35
N THR A 9 33.48 -17.83 17.90
CA THR A 9 33.87 -16.43 18.06
C THR A 9 32.70 -15.56 17.59
N SER A 10 32.34 -14.56 18.38
CA SER A 10 31.22 -13.64 18.20
C SER A 10 31.10 -13.20 16.73
N ALA A 11 30.09 -13.73 16.04
CA ALA A 11 29.67 -13.17 14.77
C ALA A 11 29.28 -11.71 15.04
N SER A 12 29.95 -10.77 14.41
CA SER A 12 29.58 -9.33 14.50
C SER A 12 28.14 -9.18 14.06
N THR A 13 27.33 -8.44 14.80
CA THR A 13 25.95 -8.12 14.44
C THR A 13 25.93 -7.57 13.01
N PRO A 14 25.10 -8.14 12.11
CA PRO A 14 25.05 -7.66 10.74
C PRO A 14 24.52 -6.23 10.72
N THR A 15 25.10 -5.38 9.87
CA THR A 15 24.71 -3.99 9.70
C THR A 15 23.91 -3.78 8.41
N ALA A 16 22.96 -2.88 8.43
CA ALA A 16 22.20 -2.49 7.23
C ALA A 16 22.09 -0.96 7.12
N ALA A 17 22.28 -0.45 5.91
CA ALA A 17 22.00 0.94 5.56
C ALA A 17 20.73 0.97 4.69
N VAL A 18 19.71 1.68 5.14
CA VAL A 18 18.47 1.91 4.38
C VAL A 18 18.51 3.33 3.82
N ILE A 19 18.30 3.49 2.54
CA ILE A 19 18.31 4.78 1.84
C ILE A 19 16.88 5.22 1.60
N GLY A 20 16.49 6.33 2.26
CA GLY A 20 15.15 6.91 2.22
C GLY A 20 14.28 6.49 3.40
N ALA A 21 13.64 7.48 4.04
CA ALA A 21 12.71 7.32 5.16
C ALA A 21 11.23 7.46 4.73
N GLY A 22 10.89 7.03 3.51
CA GLY A 22 9.51 6.83 3.09
C GLY A 22 8.90 5.55 3.67
N PHE A 23 7.64 5.25 3.39
CA PHE A 23 6.92 4.07 3.90
C PHE A 23 7.75 2.77 3.79
N ALA A 24 8.22 2.46 2.59
CA ALA A 24 8.99 1.24 2.34
C ALA A 24 10.29 1.19 3.14
N GLY A 25 11.00 2.34 3.22
CA GLY A 25 12.24 2.43 3.98
C GLY A 25 12.04 2.25 5.48
N LEU A 26 11.01 2.91 6.03
CA LEU A 26 10.65 2.79 7.45
C LEU A 26 10.27 1.36 7.82
N ALA A 27 9.38 0.74 7.04
CA ALA A 27 8.95 -0.64 7.27
C ALA A 27 10.09 -1.64 7.13
N THR A 28 10.92 -1.49 6.08
CA THR A 28 12.11 -2.34 5.87
C THR A 28 13.10 -2.21 7.02
N ALA A 29 13.35 -0.98 7.48
CA ALA A 29 14.27 -0.74 8.59
C ALA A 29 13.79 -1.39 9.89
N ALA A 30 12.49 -1.26 10.19
CA ALA A 30 11.87 -1.90 11.36
C ALA A 30 12.00 -3.44 11.29
N LEU A 31 11.68 -4.03 10.14
CA LEU A 31 11.79 -5.49 9.95
C LEU A 31 13.22 -5.98 10.06
N LEU A 32 14.19 -5.31 9.44
CA LEU A 32 15.60 -5.69 9.56
C LEU A 32 16.10 -5.59 11.00
N ALA A 33 15.72 -4.55 11.72
CA ALA A 33 16.12 -4.38 13.12
C ALA A 33 15.51 -5.50 13.99
N ARG A 34 14.25 -5.88 13.78
CA ARG A 34 13.60 -7.02 14.43
C ARG A 34 14.33 -8.33 14.17
N GLU A 35 14.87 -8.51 12.97
CA GLU A 35 15.69 -9.69 12.61
C GLU A 35 17.13 -9.61 13.12
N GLY A 36 17.46 -8.64 13.97
CA GLY A 36 18.74 -8.52 14.65
C GLY A 36 19.83 -7.75 13.89
N TYR A 37 19.47 -7.00 12.85
CA TYR A 37 20.40 -6.09 12.18
C TYR A 37 20.57 -4.79 12.97
N GLU A 38 21.79 -4.25 12.96
CA GLU A 38 22.04 -2.85 13.35
C GLU A 38 21.73 -1.94 12.15
N VAL A 39 20.59 -1.25 12.20
CA VAL A 39 20.05 -0.50 11.06
C VAL A 39 20.26 0.98 11.21
N THR A 40 20.75 1.63 10.13
CA THR A 40 20.78 3.08 9.99
C THR A 40 20.02 3.49 8.73
N VAL A 41 19.04 4.37 8.88
CA VAL A 41 18.28 4.99 7.78
C VAL A 41 18.91 6.35 7.46
N PHE A 42 19.18 6.60 6.19
CA PHE A 42 19.65 7.88 5.66
C PHE A 42 18.55 8.52 4.84
N GLU A 43 18.16 9.74 5.18
CA GLU A 43 17.11 10.50 4.50
C GLU A 43 17.63 11.89 4.14
N ARG A 44 17.46 12.29 2.87
CA ARG A 44 17.93 13.60 2.40
C ARG A 44 17.14 14.78 2.96
N LEU A 45 15.84 14.56 3.25
CA LEU A 45 14.98 15.57 3.85
C LEU A 45 15.15 15.59 5.36
N ASN A 46 14.72 16.68 5.99
CA ASN A 46 14.74 16.82 7.45
C ASN A 46 13.53 16.15 8.13
N ALA A 47 12.68 15.46 7.37
CA ALA A 47 11.49 14.77 7.84
C ALA A 47 11.38 13.38 7.19
N VAL A 48 10.67 12.47 7.87
CA VAL A 48 10.30 11.16 7.36
C VAL A 48 8.99 11.23 6.56
N GLY A 49 8.64 10.15 5.85
CA GLY A 49 7.35 9.99 5.15
C GLY A 49 7.48 9.97 3.63
N GLY A 50 8.49 10.65 3.06
CA GLY A 50 8.66 10.69 1.61
C GLY A 50 7.40 11.25 0.92
N ARG A 51 6.81 10.49 -0.02
CA ARG A 51 5.59 10.89 -0.73
C ARG A 51 4.31 10.86 0.11
N ALA A 52 4.34 10.27 1.29
CA ALA A 52 3.25 10.27 2.27
C ALA A 52 3.57 11.22 3.44
N GLY A 53 4.50 12.14 3.24
CA GLY A 53 4.82 13.20 4.20
C GLY A 53 3.74 14.27 4.28
N GLU A 54 4.01 15.23 5.15
CA GLU A 54 3.16 16.38 5.38
C GLU A 54 3.94 17.67 5.09
N GLU A 55 3.26 18.66 4.60
CA GLU A 55 3.78 20.02 4.47
C GLU A 55 2.94 21.00 5.30
N THR A 56 3.61 21.90 6.00
CA THR A 56 2.95 22.95 6.79
C THR A 56 3.16 24.29 6.12
N PHE A 57 2.06 24.98 5.83
CA PHE A 57 2.07 26.30 5.24
C PHE A 57 1.08 27.22 5.99
N ASP A 58 1.54 28.38 6.44
CA ASP A 58 0.75 29.37 7.20
C ASP A 58 -0.02 28.78 8.40
N GLY A 59 0.52 27.76 9.06
CA GLY A 59 -0.09 27.08 10.19
C GLY A 59 -1.10 25.98 9.80
N PHE A 60 -1.36 25.80 8.52
CA PHE A 60 -2.17 24.69 7.99
C PHE A 60 -1.29 23.50 7.61
N ARG A 61 -1.81 22.29 7.81
CA ARG A 61 -1.14 21.04 7.50
C ARG A 61 -1.78 20.40 6.28
N PHE A 62 -0.96 19.93 5.36
CA PHE A 62 -1.39 19.32 4.11
C PHE A 62 -0.70 17.96 3.91
N ASP A 63 -1.48 16.92 3.72
CA ASP A 63 -0.95 15.65 3.24
C ASP A 63 -0.37 15.83 1.82
N MET A 64 0.87 15.43 1.60
CA MET A 64 1.56 15.57 0.31
C MET A 64 1.20 14.47 -0.70
N GLY A 65 0.42 13.50 -0.29
CA GLY A 65 0.10 12.32 -1.11
C GLY A 65 -1.21 11.66 -0.72
N PRO A 66 -1.18 10.42 -0.22
CA PRO A 66 -2.40 9.73 0.17
C PRO A 66 -3.05 10.40 1.37
N SER A 67 -4.39 10.47 1.35
CA SER A 67 -5.21 10.88 2.50
C SER A 67 -6.14 9.75 2.94
N TRP A 68 -6.40 8.78 2.05
CA TRP A 68 -7.28 7.64 2.32
C TRP A 68 -6.51 6.44 2.85
N TYR A 69 -6.99 5.88 3.95
CA TYR A 69 -6.47 4.64 4.50
C TYR A 69 -7.22 3.47 3.87
N LEU A 70 -6.60 2.87 2.86
CA LEU A 70 -7.10 1.71 2.13
C LEU A 70 -6.23 0.48 2.42
N MET A 71 -6.74 -0.72 2.13
CA MET A 71 -6.07 -2.00 2.39
C MET A 71 -5.69 -2.17 3.87
N PRO A 72 -6.65 -2.07 4.82
CA PRO A 72 -6.36 -2.18 6.25
C PRO A 72 -5.60 -3.47 6.60
N ASP A 73 -5.91 -4.57 5.93
CA ASP A 73 -5.27 -5.87 6.15
C ASP A 73 -3.74 -5.83 6.03
N ALA A 74 -3.21 -5.00 5.12
CA ALA A 74 -1.77 -4.87 4.93
C ALA A 74 -1.09 -4.13 6.10
N PHE A 75 -1.74 -3.11 6.65
CA PHE A 75 -1.26 -2.39 7.82
C PHE A 75 -1.42 -3.22 9.09
N ASP A 76 -2.58 -3.87 9.27
CA ASP A 76 -2.85 -4.77 10.39
C ASP A 76 -1.79 -5.87 10.46
N HIS A 77 -1.47 -6.48 9.31
CA HIS A 77 -0.41 -7.47 9.22
C HIS A 77 0.93 -6.89 9.65
N PHE A 78 1.33 -5.72 9.14
CA PHE A 78 2.59 -5.08 9.50
C PHE A 78 2.66 -4.76 11.00
N PHE A 79 1.63 -4.13 11.57
CA PHE A 79 1.59 -3.76 12.98
C PHE A 79 1.61 -4.99 13.90
N ALA A 80 0.88 -6.05 13.54
CA ALA A 80 0.86 -7.32 14.26
C ALA A 80 2.24 -7.98 14.34
N LEU A 81 3.12 -7.80 13.33
CA LEU A 81 4.49 -8.30 13.39
C LEU A 81 5.31 -7.70 14.55
N PHE A 82 4.90 -6.54 15.05
CA PHE A 82 5.52 -5.84 16.16
C PHE A 82 4.68 -5.88 17.45
N GLY A 83 3.61 -6.67 17.46
CA GLY A 83 2.74 -6.85 18.61
C GLY A 83 1.71 -5.76 18.84
N TYR A 84 1.47 -4.92 17.84
CA TYR A 84 0.47 -3.85 17.89
C TYR A 84 -0.80 -4.20 17.12
N ARG A 85 -1.93 -3.67 17.60
CA ARG A 85 -3.16 -3.56 16.83
C ARG A 85 -3.27 -2.16 16.25
N THR A 86 -3.94 -2.02 15.13
CA THR A 86 -4.09 -0.73 14.43
C THR A 86 -4.73 0.33 15.34
N GLU A 87 -5.72 -0.04 16.15
CA GLU A 87 -6.43 0.87 17.04
C GLU A 87 -5.56 1.41 18.20
N GLU A 88 -4.44 0.77 18.48
CA GLU A 88 -3.47 1.24 19.49
C GLU A 88 -2.52 2.32 18.92
N LEU A 89 -2.46 2.41 17.60
CA LEU A 89 -1.53 3.29 16.88
C LEU A 89 -2.23 4.43 16.16
N LEU A 90 -3.46 4.19 15.67
CA LEU A 90 -4.19 5.09 14.77
C LEU A 90 -5.64 5.24 15.22
N ASP A 91 -6.13 6.46 15.13
CA ASP A 91 -7.56 6.77 15.26
C ASP A 91 -8.14 6.90 13.84
N LEU A 92 -8.86 5.87 13.39
CA LEU A 92 -9.39 5.75 12.04
C LEU A 92 -10.89 6.04 12.02
N VAL A 93 -11.28 7.06 11.27
CA VAL A 93 -12.68 7.42 11.06
C VAL A 93 -13.18 6.88 9.72
N PRO A 94 -14.24 6.04 9.69
CA PRO A 94 -14.88 5.65 8.46
C PRO A 94 -15.55 6.87 7.80
N LEU A 95 -15.37 7.02 6.49
CA LEU A 95 -15.99 8.11 5.74
C LEU A 95 -17.33 7.66 5.15
N ASP A 96 -18.39 8.44 5.39
CA ASP A 96 -19.69 8.28 4.72
C ASP A 96 -20.31 9.67 4.44
N PRO A 97 -20.39 10.10 3.18
CA PRO A 97 -20.01 9.35 1.98
C PRO A 97 -18.50 9.06 1.94
N ALA A 98 -18.14 7.92 1.33
CA ALA A 98 -16.72 7.56 1.14
C ALA A 98 -15.99 8.64 0.33
N TYR A 99 -16.63 9.13 -0.71
CA TYR A 99 -16.18 10.28 -1.52
C TYR A 99 -17.32 10.87 -2.34
N ARG A 100 -17.08 12.03 -2.94
CA ARG A 100 -18.00 12.71 -3.85
C ARG A 100 -17.41 12.81 -5.24
N LEU A 101 -18.16 12.34 -6.23
CA LEU A 101 -17.84 12.49 -7.64
C LEU A 101 -18.47 13.79 -8.17
N PHE A 102 -17.69 14.56 -8.92
CA PHE A 102 -18.13 15.78 -9.61
C PHE A 102 -18.08 15.55 -11.13
N PRO A 103 -19.12 14.97 -11.74
CA PRO A 103 -19.15 14.76 -13.17
C PRO A 103 -19.32 16.09 -13.91
N GLU A 104 -18.72 16.20 -15.09
CA GLU A 104 -18.84 17.40 -15.91
C GLU A 104 -20.31 17.62 -16.31
N CYS A 105 -20.81 18.86 -16.13
CA CYS A 105 -22.18 19.28 -16.48
C CYS A 105 -23.31 18.47 -15.81
N GLN A 106 -23.05 17.78 -14.70
CA GLN A 106 -24.05 17.02 -13.95
C GLN A 106 -23.97 17.31 -12.46
N ALA A 107 -25.03 16.94 -11.73
CA ALA A 107 -25.04 17.09 -10.27
C ALA A 107 -23.98 16.17 -9.63
N PRO A 108 -23.32 16.62 -8.55
CA PRO A 108 -22.41 15.79 -7.77
C PRO A 108 -23.11 14.53 -7.24
N LEU A 109 -22.35 13.44 -7.14
CA LEU A 109 -22.81 12.16 -6.61
C LEU A 109 -22.03 11.80 -5.34
N ASP A 110 -22.74 11.56 -4.25
CA ASP A 110 -22.16 11.00 -3.03
C ASP A 110 -22.09 9.48 -3.17
N VAL A 111 -20.88 8.94 -3.08
CA VAL A 111 -20.65 7.50 -3.13
C VAL A 111 -20.68 6.98 -1.69
N PRO A 112 -21.68 6.17 -1.31
CA PRO A 112 -21.81 5.69 0.06
C PRO A 112 -20.76 4.62 0.38
N ALA A 113 -20.39 4.53 1.66
CA ALA A 113 -19.45 3.51 2.14
C ALA A 113 -20.09 2.09 2.22
N ASP A 114 -21.40 2.02 2.26
CA ASP A 114 -22.14 0.75 2.36
C ASP A 114 -22.41 0.16 0.97
N PRO A 115 -22.05 -1.13 0.71
CA PRO A 115 -22.19 -1.75 -0.60
C PRO A 115 -23.67 -1.83 -1.08
N ALA A 116 -24.63 -2.03 -0.19
CA ALA A 116 -26.05 -2.11 -0.56
C ALA A 116 -26.58 -0.72 -0.97
N ARG A 117 -26.13 0.33 -0.28
CA ARG A 117 -26.45 1.71 -0.65
C ARG A 117 -25.76 2.10 -1.98
N ALA A 118 -24.54 1.63 -2.19
CA ALA A 118 -23.84 1.80 -3.47
C ALA A 118 -24.59 1.11 -4.61
N ALA A 119 -25.08 -0.13 -4.41
CA ALA A 119 -25.91 -0.83 -5.39
C ALA A 119 -27.21 -0.08 -5.67
N THR A 120 -27.84 0.50 -4.65
CA THR A 120 -29.03 1.36 -4.81
C THR A 120 -28.74 2.62 -5.63
N LEU A 121 -27.61 3.27 -5.38
CA LEU A 121 -27.14 4.42 -6.17
C LEU A 121 -26.94 4.02 -7.64
N PHE A 122 -26.26 2.91 -7.91
CA PHE A 122 -26.02 2.40 -9.27
C PHE A 122 -27.33 2.11 -10.00
N GLU A 123 -28.29 1.44 -9.32
CA GLU A 123 -29.61 1.14 -9.85
C GLU A 123 -30.39 2.42 -10.21
N SER A 124 -30.25 3.49 -9.43
CA SER A 124 -30.90 4.79 -9.69
C SER A 124 -30.34 5.51 -10.90
N ILE A 125 -29.12 5.21 -11.30
CA ILE A 125 -28.41 5.82 -12.44
C ILE A 125 -28.66 5.02 -13.73
N GLU A 126 -28.57 3.70 -13.65
CA GLU A 126 -28.74 2.79 -14.79
C GLU A 126 -29.55 1.57 -14.33
N PRO A 127 -30.73 1.30 -14.91
CA PRO A 127 -31.54 0.14 -14.55
C PRO A 127 -30.76 -1.19 -14.68
N GLY A 128 -30.80 -2.00 -13.65
CA GLY A 128 -30.07 -3.27 -13.55
C GLY A 128 -28.60 -3.13 -13.15
N ALA A 129 -28.09 -1.91 -12.93
CA ALA A 129 -26.70 -1.69 -12.53
C ALA A 129 -26.43 -2.09 -11.09
N GLY A 130 -27.42 -2.06 -10.22
CA GLY A 130 -27.25 -2.50 -8.83
C GLY A 130 -26.85 -3.96 -8.72
N ALA A 131 -27.56 -4.87 -9.42
CA ALA A 131 -27.20 -6.29 -9.45
C ALA A 131 -25.83 -6.52 -10.10
N LYS A 132 -25.54 -5.82 -11.22
CA LYS A 132 -24.22 -5.90 -11.88
C LYS A 132 -23.09 -5.42 -10.98
N LEU A 133 -23.32 -4.42 -10.11
CA LEU A 133 -22.32 -3.96 -9.15
C LEU A 133 -22.04 -5.04 -8.11
N THR A 134 -23.08 -5.70 -7.57
CA THR A 134 -22.91 -6.81 -6.61
C THR A 134 -22.01 -7.89 -7.20
N GLU A 135 -22.31 -8.38 -8.41
CA GLU A 135 -21.48 -9.38 -9.11
C GLU A 135 -20.04 -8.90 -9.35
N TYR A 136 -19.88 -7.62 -9.64
CA TYR A 136 -18.57 -6.99 -9.86
C TYR A 136 -17.77 -6.95 -8.56
N LEU A 137 -18.38 -6.57 -7.44
CA LEU A 137 -17.75 -6.53 -6.12
C LEU A 137 -17.40 -7.93 -5.60
N ASP A 138 -18.26 -8.93 -5.82
CA ASP A 138 -17.95 -10.34 -5.51
C ASP A 138 -16.72 -10.85 -6.27
N SER A 139 -16.57 -10.41 -7.54
CA SER A 139 -15.37 -10.71 -8.33
C SER A 139 -14.14 -9.97 -7.82
N ALA A 140 -14.31 -8.72 -7.39
CA ALA A 140 -13.24 -7.90 -6.84
C ALA A 140 -12.72 -8.48 -5.51
N GLU A 141 -13.63 -8.91 -4.62
CA GLU A 141 -13.31 -9.54 -3.34
C GLU A 141 -12.51 -10.83 -3.52
N ARG A 142 -13.01 -11.76 -4.35
CA ARG A 142 -12.27 -13.01 -4.63
C ARG A 142 -10.88 -12.76 -5.21
N THR A 143 -10.75 -11.75 -6.05
CA THR A 143 -9.47 -11.40 -6.67
C THR A 143 -8.54 -10.75 -5.65
N TYR A 144 -9.08 -9.90 -4.75
CA TYR A 144 -8.35 -9.29 -3.66
C TYR A 144 -7.80 -10.34 -2.69
N ASP A 145 -8.64 -11.25 -2.23
CA ASP A 145 -8.27 -12.34 -1.32
C ASP A 145 -7.18 -13.24 -1.91
N LEU A 146 -7.27 -13.55 -3.20
CA LEU A 146 -6.26 -14.34 -3.89
C LEU A 146 -4.93 -13.58 -3.96
N ALA A 147 -5.00 -12.28 -4.26
CA ALA A 147 -3.83 -11.41 -4.30
C ALA A 147 -3.16 -11.29 -2.93
N LEU A 148 -3.95 -11.11 -1.87
CA LEU A 148 -3.44 -11.00 -0.51
C LEU A 148 -2.72 -12.28 -0.07
N ARG A 149 -3.35 -13.44 -0.29
CA ARG A 149 -2.81 -14.75 0.15
C ARG A 149 -1.60 -15.23 -0.62
N HIS A 150 -1.51 -14.94 -1.91
CA HIS A 150 -0.51 -15.58 -2.77
C HIS A 150 0.49 -14.62 -3.41
N PHE A 151 0.17 -13.31 -3.50
CA PHE A 151 0.98 -12.39 -4.29
C PHE A 151 1.51 -11.19 -3.51
N LEU A 152 0.76 -10.64 -2.58
CA LEU A 152 1.16 -9.39 -1.90
C LEU A 152 2.48 -9.52 -1.14
N TYR A 153 2.72 -10.66 -0.49
CA TYR A 153 3.91 -10.91 0.34
C TYR A 153 4.96 -11.77 -0.36
N THR A 154 4.91 -11.90 -1.68
CA THR A 154 5.92 -12.66 -2.43
C THR A 154 6.90 -11.73 -3.13
N THR A 155 8.16 -12.18 -3.22
CA THR A 155 9.21 -11.49 -3.98
C THR A 155 9.26 -11.94 -5.44
N PHE A 156 8.38 -12.86 -5.86
CA PHE A 156 8.39 -13.49 -7.19
C PHE A 156 9.72 -14.15 -7.58
N SER A 157 10.58 -14.44 -6.60
CA SER A 157 11.84 -15.15 -6.81
C SER A 157 11.65 -16.62 -7.21
N SER A 158 10.43 -17.14 -7.02
CA SER A 158 10.03 -18.51 -7.38
C SER A 158 8.63 -18.49 -8.01
N PRO A 159 8.34 -19.37 -8.97
CA PRO A 159 6.99 -19.53 -9.53
C PRO A 159 6.01 -20.24 -8.58
N ALA A 160 6.40 -20.57 -7.35
CA ALA A 160 5.60 -21.38 -6.43
C ALA A 160 4.22 -20.76 -6.14
N ALA A 161 4.12 -19.43 -6.02
CA ALA A 161 2.85 -18.74 -5.82
C ALA A 161 1.84 -19.02 -6.96
N PHE A 162 2.31 -19.14 -8.19
CA PHE A 162 1.47 -19.48 -9.34
C PHE A 162 1.04 -20.94 -9.38
N LEU A 163 1.72 -21.82 -8.68
CA LEU A 163 1.43 -23.25 -8.65
C LEU A 163 0.41 -23.64 -7.56
N ALA A 164 0.04 -22.72 -6.69
CA ALA A 164 -0.97 -22.95 -5.66
C ALA A 164 -2.29 -23.44 -6.30
N PRO A 165 -2.96 -24.46 -5.73
CA PRO A 165 -4.19 -25.03 -6.31
C PRO A 165 -5.28 -23.98 -6.56
N GLU A 166 -5.45 -23.02 -5.64
CA GLU A 166 -6.42 -21.93 -5.73
C GLU A 166 -6.12 -20.98 -6.90
N VAL A 167 -4.83 -20.64 -7.10
CA VAL A 167 -4.38 -19.81 -8.23
C VAL A 167 -4.58 -20.55 -9.55
N ARG A 168 -4.24 -21.84 -9.59
CA ARG A 168 -4.44 -22.69 -10.79
C ARG A 168 -5.90 -22.81 -11.19
N ALA A 169 -6.80 -22.93 -10.23
CA ALA A 169 -8.24 -22.97 -10.49
C ALA A 169 -8.75 -21.68 -11.14
N GLY A 170 -8.10 -20.53 -10.88
CA GLY A 170 -8.43 -19.21 -11.42
C GLY A 170 -7.62 -18.77 -12.64
N TYR A 171 -6.79 -19.62 -13.26
CA TYR A 171 -5.90 -19.19 -14.34
C TYR A 171 -6.62 -18.55 -15.55
N ALA A 172 -7.80 -19.03 -15.92
CA ALA A 172 -8.56 -18.46 -17.03
C ALA A 172 -9.00 -17.02 -16.71
N ASP A 173 -9.49 -16.79 -15.49
CA ASP A 173 -9.88 -15.45 -15.04
C ASP A 173 -8.65 -14.56 -14.87
N LEU A 174 -7.57 -15.07 -14.30
CA LEU A 174 -6.31 -14.32 -14.14
C LEU A 174 -5.76 -13.89 -15.51
N ALA A 175 -5.72 -14.78 -16.49
CA ALA A 175 -5.29 -14.45 -17.86
C ALA A 175 -6.19 -13.37 -18.49
N LYS A 176 -7.51 -13.50 -18.33
CA LYS A 176 -8.49 -12.51 -18.77
C LYS A 176 -8.27 -11.16 -18.09
N PHE A 177 -8.07 -11.14 -16.77
CA PHE A 177 -7.86 -9.91 -16.02
C PHE A 177 -6.53 -9.22 -16.35
N LEU A 178 -5.48 -9.98 -16.65
CA LEU A 178 -4.18 -9.43 -17.04
C LEU A 178 -4.17 -8.88 -18.47
N THR A 179 -4.98 -9.43 -19.37
CA THR A 179 -4.99 -9.08 -20.80
C THR A 179 -6.08 -8.11 -21.20
N THR A 180 -7.13 -7.94 -20.38
CA THR A 180 -8.24 -7.03 -20.66
C THR A 180 -7.98 -5.68 -19.97
N PRO A 181 -8.02 -4.55 -20.67
CA PRO A 181 -7.98 -3.23 -20.05
C PRO A 181 -9.17 -2.97 -19.12
N LEU A 182 -8.93 -2.24 -18.02
CA LEU A 182 -9.95 -1.96 -17.00
C LEU A 182 -11.15 -1.20 -17.56
N ASP A 183 -10.93 -0.22 -18.42
CA ASP A 183 -12.00 0.56 -19.06
C ASP A 183 -12.94 -0.33 -19.88
N ARG A 184 -12.38 -1.26 -20.66
CA ARG A 184 -13.17 -2.23 -21.45
C ARG A 184 -13.91 -3.24 -20.58
N PHE A 185 -13.27 -3.67 -19.51
CA PHE A 185 -13.85 -4.61 -18.55
C PHE A 185 -15.09 -4.01 -17.87
N VAL A 186 -15.02 -2.74 -17.46
CA VAL A 186 -16.11 -1.99 -16.84
C VAL A 186 -17.19 -1.64 -17.88
N ALA A 187 -16.79 -1.16 -19.07
CA ALA A 187 -17.72 -0.75 -20.12
C ALA A 187 -18.60 -1.91 -20.68
N ARG A 188 -18.18 -3.15 -20.51
CA ARG A 188 -19.01 -4.33 -20.87
C ARG A 188 -20.20 -4.53 -19.92
N ARG A 189 -20.19 -3.93 -18.74
CA ARG A 189 -21.21 -4.08 -17.70
C ARG A 189 -22.07 -2.83 -17.53
N PHE A 190 -21.44 -1.65 -17.62
CA PHE A 190 -22.04 -0.36 -17.31
C PHE A 190 -21.94 0.57 -18.52
N SER A 191 -23.07 1.20 -18.85
CA SER A 191 -23.17 2.11 -19.98
C SER A 191 -22.98 3.57 -19.56
N ASP A 192 -23.48 3.94 -18.37
CA ASP A 192 -23.39 5.31 -17.85
C ASP A 192 -21.94 5.67 -17.51
N VAL A 193 -21.52 6.85 -17.98
CA VAL A 193 -20.15 7.34 -17.82
C VAL A 193 -19.75 7.53 -16.35
N ARG A 194 -20.71 7.93 -15.49
CA ARG A 194 -20.46 8.15 -14.06
C ARG A 194 -20.13 6.85 -13.34
N LEU A 195 -20.90 5.78 -13.63
CA LEU A 195 -20.64 4.44 -13.08
C LEU A 195 -19.27 3.92 -13.54
N ARG A 196 -18.95 4.15 -14.82
CA ARG A 196 -17.64 3.78 -15.36
C ARG A 196 -16.51 4.56 -14.72
N GLN A 197 -16.68 5.86 -14.47
CA GLN A 197 -15.70 6.68 -13.76
C GLN A 197 -15.47 6.15 -12.32
N MET A 198 -16.54 5.85 -11.58
CA MET A 198 -16.46 5.31 -10.22
C MET A 198 -15.70 3.96 -10.15
N LEU A 199 -15.78 3.12 -11.19
CA LEU A 199 -15.14 1.80 -11.19
C LEU A 199 -13.76 1.80 -11.88
N THR A 200 -13.36 2.89 -12.53
CA THR A 200 -12.07 2.99 -13.22
C THR A 200 -11.10 3.96 -12.57
N TYR A 201 -11.57 4.84 -11.66
CA TYR A 201 -10.69 5.81 -10.99
C TYR A 201 -9.53 5.15 -10.22
N PRO A 202 -9.63 3.90 -9.68
CA PRO A 202 -8.49 3.29 -8.99
C PRO A 202 -7.22 3.16 -9.85
N ALA A 203 -7.34 3.23 -11.19
CA ALA A 203 -6.18 3.28 -12.07
C ALA A 203 -5.23 4.47 -11.78
N VAL A 204 -5.75 5.54 -11.15
CA VAL A 204 -4.94 6.70 -10.75
C VAL A 204 -3.87 6.34 -9.72
N PHE A 205 -4.12 5.35 -8.87
CA PHE A 205 -3.14 4.87 -7.89
C PHE A 205 -1.90 4.25 -8.54
N LEU A 206 -2.02 3.77 -9.78
CA LEU A 206 -0.92 3.30 -10.61
C LEU A 206 -0.31 4.41 -11.48
N SER A 207 -0.78 5.66 -11.35
CA SER A 207 -0.44 6.75 -12.28
C SER A 207 -0.65 6.33 -13.75
N SER A 208 -1.72 5.58 -14.01
CA SER A 208 -2.01 4.96 -15.31
C SER A 208 -3.42 5.32 -15.79
N HIS A 209 -3.59 5.37 -17.11
CA HIS A 209 -4.91 5.52 -17.71
C HIS A 209 -5.67 4.18 -17.68
N PRO A 210 -7.00 4.15 -17.43
CA PRO A 210 -7.78 2.92 -17.36
C PRO A 210 -7.66 1.99 -18.59
N SER A 211 -7.43 2.55 -19.78
CA SER A 211 -7.20 1.78 -21.00
C SER A 211 -5.85 1.05 -21.08
N LYS A 212 -4.92 1.41 -20.18
CA LYS A 212 -3.59 0.81 -20.06
C LYS A 212 -3.43 -0.02 -18.79
N THR A 213 -4.40 0.07 -17.88
CA THR A 213 -4.42 -0.66 -16.61
C THR A 213 -5.08 -2.01 -16.83
N PRO A 214 -4.46 -3.14 -16.44
CA PRO A 214 -5.10 -4.45 -16.48
C PRO A 214 -6.36 -4.48 -15.62
N SER A 215 -7.40 -5.19 -16.08
CA SER A 215 -8.65 -5.30 -15.31
C SER A 215 -8.50 -6.08 -14.00
N LEU A 216 -7.38 -6.76 -13.78
CA LEU A 216 -7.01 -7.29 -12.47
C LEU A 216 -7.16 -6.22 -11.37
N TYR A 217 -6.89 -4.97 -11.72
CA TYR A 217 -6.94 -3.84 -10.79
C TYR A 217 -8.37 -3.49 -10.32
N HIS A 218 -9.42 -4.14 -10.86
CA HIS A 218 -10.78 -4.03 -10.34
C HIS A 218 -10.89 -4.52 -8.87
N LEU A 219 -9.91 -5.34 -8.42
CA LEU A 219 -9.82 -5.74 -7.01
C LEU A 219 -9.82 -4.55 -6.03
N MET A 220 -9.33 -3.38 -6.47
CA MET A 220 -9.34 -2.17 -5.64
C MET A 220 -10.74 -1.64 -5.34
N SER A 221 -11.75 -2.02 -6.13
CA SER A 221 -13.14 -1.69 -5.82
C SER A 221 -13.67 -2.42 -4.59
N HIS A 222 -13.07 -3.55 -4.20
CA HIS A 222 -13.36 -4.20 -2.93
C HIS A 222 -12.90 -3.34 -1.75
N THR A 223 -11.69 -2.78 -1.82
CA THR A 223 -11.16 -1.94 -0.73
C THR A 223 -11.95 -0.63 -0.57
N ASP A 224 -12.46 -0.11 -1.67
CA ASP A 224 -13.19 1.16 -1.74
C ASP A 224 -14.68 0.98 -1.36
N LEU A 225 -15.39 0.09 -2.08
CA LEU A 225 -16.84 -0.03 -2.00
C LEU A 225 -17.34 -1.14 -1.06
N THR A 226 -16.44 -1.99 -0.53
CA THR A 226 -16.80 -3.07 0.40
C THR A 226 -16.14 -2.89 1.76
N GLN A 227 -14.81 -2.75 1.82
CA GLN A 227 -14.11 -2.48 3.09
C GLN A 227 -14.32 -1.03 3.56
N GLY A 228 -14.62 -0.13 2.64
CA GLY A 228 -14.84 1.28 2.88
C GLY A 228 -13.57 2.09 3.05
N VAL A 229 -13.69 3.39 2.78
CA VAL A 229 -12.60 4.35 2.95
C VAL A 229 -12.55 4.83 4.39
N ARG A 230 -11.35 4.87 4.97
CA ARG A 230 -11.10 5.43 6.31
C ARG A 230 -10.14 6.59 6.22
N TYR A 231 -10.24 7.50 7.17
CA TYR A 231 -9.34 8.63 7.31
C TYR A 231 -8.64 8.57 8.68
N PRO A 232 -7.31 8.58 8.72
CA PRO A 232 -6.58 8.65 9.98
C PRO A 232 -6.67 10.07 10.53
N LEU A 233 -7.15 10.24 11.77
CA LEU A 233 -7.17 11.55 12.41
C LEU A 233 -5.73 12.05 12.60
N GLY A 234 -5.51 13.30 12.24
CA GLY A 234 -4.17 13.89 12.15
C GLY A 234 -3.51 13.76 10.77
N GLY A 235 -4.26 13.30 9.75
CA GLY A 235 -3.76 13.14 8.39
C GLY A 235 -3.00 11.83 8.18
N PHE A 236 -2.59 11.58 6.95
CA PHE A 236 -1.83 10.35 6.62
C PHE A 236 -0.42 10.35 7.27
N ALA A 237 0.07 11.52 7.68
CA ALA A 237 1.28 11.65 8.49
C ALA A 237 1.22 10.83 9.79
N ALA A 238 0.04 10.66 10.40
CA ALA A 238 -0.12 9.81 11.59
C ALA A 238 0.28 8.34 11.32
N VAL A 239 -0.01 7.84 10.11
CA VAL A 239 0.40 6.48 9.72
C VAL A 239 1.91 6.38 9.54
N VAL A 240 2.53 7.42 8.97
CA VAL A 240 4.01 7.53 8.88
C VAL A 240 4.63 7.51 10.26
N ASP A 241 4.09 8.32 11.17
CA ASP A 241 4.60 8.45 12.55
C ASP A 241 4.48 7.14 13.32
N ALA A 242 3.40 6.37 13.12
CA ALA A 242 3.23 5.06 13.73
C ALA A 242 4.33 4.09 13.28
N ILE A 243 4.63 4.01 11.98
CA ILE A 243 5.68 3.14 11.44
C ILE A 243 7.07 3.64 11.90
N TYR A 244 7.30 4.96 11.89
CA TYR A 244 8.53 5.57 12.36
C TYR A 244 8.79 5.27 13.85
N ARG A 245 7.74 5.40 14.70
CA ARG A 245 7.81 5.04 16.11
C ARG A 245 8.21 3.57 16.29
N ILE A 246 7.56 2.65 15.60
CA ILE A 246 7.90 1.22 15.63
C ILE A 246 9.36 1.01 15.24
N ALA A 247 9.84 1.63 14.16
CA ALA A 247 11.22 1.50 13.73
C ALA A 247 12.20 1.98 14.82
N ARG A 248 11.90 3.10 15.49
CA ARG A 248 12.71 3.61 16.61
C ARG A 248 12.71 2.67 17.82
N GLU A 249 11.56 2.10 18.15
CA GLU A 249 11.43 1.12 19.25
C GLU A 249 12.25 -0.14 18.98
N GLN A 250 12.42 -0.52 17.70
CA GLN A 250 13.31 -1.62 17.29
C GLN A 250 14.80 -1.21 17.29
N GLY A 251 15.17 0.01 17.68
CA GLY A 251 16.55 0.46 17.74
C GLY A 251 17.11 1.01 16.42
N VAL A 252 16.28 1.30 15.42
CA VAL A 252 16.72 1.92 14.16
C VAL A 252 17.25 3.32 14.42
N ARG A 253 18.42 3.62 13.88
CA ARG A 253 19.02 4.97 13.90
C ARG A 253 18.64 5.72 12.63
N PHE A 254 18.32 7.01 12.75
CA PHE A 254 17.95 7.90 11.66
C PHE A 254 18.95 9.03 11.49
N ARG A 255 19.38 9.24 10.25
CA ARG A 255 20.19 10.39 9.82
C ARG A 255 19.40 11.17 8.77
N LEU A 256 18.60 12.13 9.28
CA LEU A 256 17.83 13.06 8.44
C LEU A 256 18.76 14.14 7.89
N GLY A 257 18.33 14.88 6.87
CA GLY A 257 19.14 15.88 6.19
C GLY A 257 20.42 15.32 5.59
N THR A 258 20.47 14.02 5.32
CA THR A 258 21.68 13.31 4.90
C THR A 258 21.46 12.60 3.56
N GLU A 259 22.00 13.17 2.50
CA GLU A 259 21.87 12.61 1.17
C GLU A 259 22.93 11.54 0.89
N VAL A 260 22.47 10.39 0.44
CA VAL A 260 23.34 9.32 -0.06
C VAL A 260 23.53 9.49 -1.58
N THR A 261 24.78 9.65 -2.01
CA THR A 261 25.13 9.85 -3.42
C THR A 261 25.54 8.58 -4.13
N ALA A 262 25.99 7.55 -3.39
CA ALA A 262 26.37 6.27 -3.97
C ALA A 262 26.36 5.15 -2.92
N ILE A 263 26.18 3.92 -3.39
CA ILE A 263 26.48 2.69 -2.63
C ILE A 263 27.88 2.25 -3.00
N THR A 264 28.73 2.09 -1.99
CA THR A 264 30.08 1.54 -2.18
C THR A 264 30.03 0.01 -2.14
N HIS A 265 30.80 -0.64 -2.98
CA HIS A 265 30.87 -2.09 -3.07
C HIS A 265 32.31 -2.59 -3.35
N SER A 266 32.61 -3.81 -2.94
CA SER A 266 33.84 -4.52 -3.24
C SER A 266 33.53 -6.01 -3.32
N GLY A 267 34.07 -6.69 -4.33
CA GLY A 267 33.85 -8.11 -4.53
C GLY A 267 32.37 -8.51 -4.66
N GLY A 268 31.53 -7.66 -5.24
CA GLY A 268 30.07 -7.91 -5.40
C GLY A 268 29.24 -7.72 -4.13
N ARG A 269 29.83 -7.22 -3.04
CA ARG A 269 29.13 -6.92 -1.77
C ARG A 269 29.12 -5.43 -1.51
N ALA A 270 27.98 -4.92 -0.99
CA ALA A 270 27.90 -3.56 -0.47
C ALA A 270 28.82 -3.42 0.76
N THR A 271 29.61 -2.35 0.78
CA THR A 271 30.57 -2.05 1.85
C THR A 271 30.19 -0.79 2.64
N GLY A 272 29.25 0.01 2.12
CA GLY A 272 28.77 1.22 2.78
C GLY A 272 28.03 2.14 1.83
N VAL A 273 27.83 3.37 2.28
CA VAL A 273 27.22 4.46 1.49
C VAL A 273 28.14 5.67 1.46
N ARG A 274 28.15 6.40 0.34
CA ARG A 274 28.80 7.70 0.22
C ARG A 274 27.78 8.79 0.45
N LEU A 275 28.07 9.68 1.38
CA LEU A 275 27.22 10.82 1.71
C LEU A 275 27.61 12.07 0.91
N SER A 276 26.65 12.94 0.62
CA SER A 276 26.93 14.28 0.15
C SER A 276 27.62 15.08 1.26
N LEU A 277 28.70 15.74 0.92
CA LEU A 277 29.44 16.59 1.88
C LEU A 277 28.89 18.03 1.93
N ILE A 278 27.75 18.31 1.30
CA ILE A 278 27.15 19.66 1.22
C ILE A 278 26.31 19.94 2.48
N HIS A 279 26.89 19.73 3.65
CA HIS A 279 26.32 20.24 4.91
C HIS A 279 27.44 20.79 5.78
N ILE A 280 27.91 21.93 5.37
CA ILE A 280 28.68 22.81 6.24
C ILE A 280 27.82 24.03 6.53
#